data_ba73a5414edb61f57b8edac9a972b72f
#
_entry.id   ba73a5414edb61f57b8edac9a972b72f
#
_cell.length_a   1.000
_cell.length_b   1.000
_cell.length_c   1.000
_cell.angle_alpha   90.00
_cell.angle_beta   90.00
_cell.angle_gamma   90.00
#
_symmetry.space_group_name_H-M   'P 1'
#
loop_
_entity.id
_entity.type
_entity.pdbx_description
1 polymer ?
#
loop_
_entity_poly.entity_id
_entity_poly.type
_entity_poly.pdbx_seq_one_letter_code
_entity_poly.pdbx_strand_id
1 'polypeptide(L)'
;MSIKHLVGIIPVAGQPLDFNFPWHDCLQPIGTDYLAVERSVVECANAGCKTIWIVCHDDMQPLIRHRLGDYVQDPVYLYRNFDPGNVHYQRKPIPIQYVPIHPKDRDRRDCLAWSALYGAQAAYWTSIQISRWLTPDKYYVSFPYGVYNPELLREHRKDIKSDKTFFLSHKGKTIKDGEYLGFTFNEEQFIKYRKDLRKKGTSSHALIGEELKRLPPEEKWSARYFSLDEVFGSAIIDEQNVVELPWYHNIGSWKGLRSFLGSDKILERPSRDMLSAKGLDKLGEFNDEEQ
;
A
#
# COMPACT_ATOMS: atom_id res chain seq x y z
N MET A 1 27.92 -0.30 0.28
CA MET A 1 26.48 -0.64 0.23
C MET A 1 25.73 0.55 -0.33
N SER A 2 25.14 0.42 -1.50
CA SER A 2 24.25 1.45 -2.06
C SER A 2 23.03 1.55 -1.15
N ILE A 3 22.72 2.76 -0.67
CA ILE A 3 21.49 3.01 0.08
C ILE A 3 20.37 2.92 -0.95
N LYS A 4 19.63 1.81 -0.95
CA LYS A 4 18.49 1.64 -1.84
C LYS A 4 17.38 2.59 -1.46
N HIS A 5 16.82 3.26 -2.47
CA HIS A 5 15.64 4.09 -2.34
C HIS A 5 14.39 3.21 -2.42
N LEU A 6 13.89 2.81 -1.26
CA LEU A 6 12.67 2.04 -1.13
C LEU A 6 11.44 2.97 -1.06
N VAL A 7 10.48 2.73 -1.92
CA VAL A 7 9.21 3.48 -1.98
C VAL A 7 8.07 2.57 -1.53
N GLY A 8 7.23 3.07 -0.62
CA GLY A 8 6.00 2.40 -0.20
C GLY A 8 4.84 2.75 -1.14
N ILE A 9 4.07 1.75 -1.54
CA ILE A 9 2.86 1.90 -2.36
C ILE A 9 1.68 1.33 -1.58
N ILE A 10 0.63 2.14 -1.43
CA ILE A 10 -0.62 1.73 -0.78
C ILE A 10 -1.76 1.86 -1.80
N PRO A 11 -2.14 0.77 -2.47
CA PRO A 11 -3.26 0.77 -3.39
C PRO A 11 -4.57 0.75 -2.60
N VAL A 12 -5.37 1.79 -2.76
CA VAL A 12 -6.71 1.92 -2.18
C VAL A 12 -7.77 1.82 -3.27
N ALA A 13 -7.51 2.45 -4.42
CA ALA A 13 -8.42 2.43 -5.54
C ALA A 13 -8.44 1.06 -6.24
N GLY A 14 -9.61 0.68 -6.75
CA GLY A 14 -9.81 -0.57 -7.48
C GLY A 14 -10.10 -1.79 -6.60
N GLN A 15 -10.31 -1.58 -5.32
CA GLN A 15 -10.91 -2.61 -4.47
C GLN A 15 -12.40 -2.71 -4.79
N PRO A 16 -12.92 -3.92 -5.05
CA PRO A 16 -14.35 -4.10 -5.15
C PRO A 16 -15.02 -3.72 -3.84
N LEU A 17 -16.07 -2.87 -3.93
CA LEU A 17 -16.83 -2.48 -2.76
C LEU A 17 -17.66 -3.68 -2.27
N ASP A 18 -17.57 -3.98 -0.99
CA ASP A 18 -18.54 -4.84 -0.32
C ASP A 18 -19.73 -3.97 0.11
N PHE A 19 -20.89 -4.16 -0.53
CA PHE A 19 -22.11 -3.39 -0.24
C PHE A 19 -22.64 -3.59 1.19
N ASN A 20 -22.06 -4.49 1.96
CA ASN A 20 -22.36 -4.63 3.38
C ASN A 20 -21.61 -3.61 4.26
N PHE A 21 -20.65 -2.87 3.70
CA PHE A 21 -19.97 -1.77 4.42
C PHE A 21 -20.71 -0.45 4.22
N PRO A 22 -20.90 0.35 5.30
CA PRO A 22 -21.49 1.68 5.22
C PRO A 22 -20.51 2.76 4.75
N TRP A 23 -19.23 2.42 4.58
CA TRP A 23 -18.13 3.30 4.13
C TRP A 23 -17.11 2.49 3.34
N HIS A 24 -16.13 3.19 2.78
CA HIS A 24 -15.05 2.54 2.04
C HIS A 24 -14.19 1.65 2.96
N ASP A 25 -13.93 0.43 2.52
CA ASP A 25 -13.27 -0.64 3.32
C ASP A 25 -11.84 -0.30 3.77
N CYS A 26 -11.09 0.59 3.09
CA CYS A 26 -9.80 1.07 3.60
C CYS A 26 -9.91 1.90 4.90
N LEU A 27 -11.11 2.41 5.21
CA LEU A 27 -11.41 3.17 6.43
C LEU A 27 -11.98 2.30 7.56
N GLN A 28 -11.91 0.98 7.45
CA GLN A 28 -12.33 0.07 8.50
C GLN A 28 -11.54 0.29 9.78
N PRO A 29 -12.23 0.37 10.94
CA PRO A 29 -11.56 0.42 12.23
C PRO A 29 -10.94 -0.95 12.54
N ILE A 30 -9.67 -0.96 12.88
CA ILE A 30 -8.89 -2.15 13.27
C ILE A 30 -8.41 -2.08 14.71
N GLY A 31 -8.73 -1.02 15.41
CA GLY A 31 -8.44 -0.74 16.80
C GLY A 31 -9.10 0.55 17.23
N THR A 32 -8.93 0.92 18.50
CA THR A 32 -9.43 2.20 19.02
C THR A 32 -8.72 3.35 18.31
N ASP A 33 -9.50 4.20 17.63
CA ASP A 33 -8.99 5.33 16.84
C ASP A 33 -7.95 4.95 15.78
N TYR A 34 -7.98 3.71 15.27
CA TYR A 34 -7.00 3.18 14.32
C TYR A 34 -7.66 2.57 13.10
N LEU A 35 -7.32 3.07 11.91
CA LEU A 35 -7.90 2.66 10.65
C LEU A 35 -6.97 1.73 9.86
N ALA A 36 -7.55 0.91 9.00
CA ALA A 36 -6.83 -0.01 8.13
C ALA A 36 -5.78 0.68 7.23
N VAL A 37 -6.13 1.84 6.66
CA VAL A 37 -5.19 2.64 5.85
C VAL A 37 -4.03 3.21 6.68
N GLU A 38 -4.27 3.60 7.93
CA GLU A 38 -3.21 4.06 8.84
C GLU A 38 -2.21 2.94 9.12
N ARG A 39 -2.70 1.71 9.33
CA ARG A 39 -1.84 0.54 9.50
C ARG A 39 -0.90 0.33 8.32
N SER A 40 -1.40 0.49 7.08
CA SER A 40 -0.56 0.35 5.89
C SER A 40 0.53 1.43 5.81
N VAL A 41 0.24 2.65 6.24
CA VAL A 41 1.24 3.72 6.35
C VAL A 41 2.30 3.35 7.40
N VAL A 42 1.87 2.88 8.57
CA VAL A 42 2.77 2.40 9.64
C VAL A 42 3.61 1.22 9.17
N GLU A 43 3.04 0.32 8.40
CA GLU A 43 3.74 -0.81 7.79
C GLU A 43 4.86 -0.35 6.84
N CYS A 44 4.56 0.56 5.92
CA CYS A 44 5.57 1.14 5.02
C CYS A 44 6.69 1.86 5.80
N ALA A 45 6.35 2.56 6.88
CA ALA A 45 7.33 3.20 7.75
C ALA A 45 8.22 2.17 8.48
N ASN A 46 7.63 1.08 8.99
CA ASN A 46 8.37 -0.02 9.62
C ASN A 46 9.26 -0.77 8.60
N ALA A 47 8.82 -0.94 7.37
CA ALA A 47 9.61 -1.51 6.27
C ALA A 47 10.82 -0.63 5.88
N GLY A 48 10.82 0.64 6.30
CA GLY A 48 11.90 1.60 6.05
C GLY A 48 11.82 2.28 4.68
N CYS A 49 10.60 2.49 4.18
CA CYS A 49 10.35 3.30 3.00
C CYS A 49 10.81 4.75 3.20
N LYS A 50 11.24 5.39 2.11
CA LYS A 50 11.68 6.80 2.11
C LYS A 50 10.55 7.76 1.76
N THR A 51 9.59 7.30 0.98
CA THR A 51 8.37 7.99 0.59
C THR A 51 7.23 6.99 0.54
N ILE A 52 6.00 7.43 0.75
CA ILE A 52 4.80 6.59 0.70
C ILE A 52 3.84 7.21 -0.31
N TRP A 53 3.31 6.37 -1.21
CA TRP A 53 2.40 6.77 -2.27
C TRP A 53 1.09 6.05 -2.10
N ILE A 54 0.03 6.82 -1.82
CA ILE A 54 -1.33 6.31 -1.64
C ILE A 54 -2.09 6.55 -2.93
N VAL A 55 -2.50 5.47 -3.58
CA VAL A 55 -3.26 5.52 -4.84
C VAL A 55 -4.73 5.36 -4.52
N CYS A 56 -5.51 6.41 -4.70
CA CYS A 56 -6.92 6.46 -4.34
C CYS A 56 -7.75 7.18 -5.41
N HIS A 57 -9.06 7.13 -5.28
CA HIS A 57 -9.97 7.96 -6.09
C HIS A 57 -10.03 9.39 -5.52
N ASP A 58 -10.37 10.36 -6.37
CA ASP A 58 -10.40 11.79 -6.01
C ASP A 58 -11.37 12.09 -4.87
N ASP A 59 -12.48 11.37 -4.79
CA ASP A 59 -13.50 11.49 -3.75
C ASP A 59 -13.02 10.99 -2.38
N MET A 60 -12.14 9.97 -2.37
CA MET A 60 -11.58 9.40 -1.16
C MET A 60 -10.33 10.14 -0.66
N GLN A 61 -9.60 10.79 -1.56
CA GLN A 61 -8.34 11.45 -1.22
C GLN A 61 -8.47 12.47 -0.09
N PRO A 62 -9.47 13.38 -0.05
CA PRO A 62 -9.60 14.36 1.02
C PRO A 62 -9.79 13.71 2.40
N LEU A 63 -10.58 12.64 2.48
CA LEU A 63 -10.85 11.93 3.73
C LEU A 63 -9.58 11.23 4.26
N ILE A 64 -8.88 10.52 3.38
CA ILE A 64 -7.65 9.82 3.73
C ILE A 64 -6.57 10.82 4.15
N ARG A 65 -6.43 11.93 3.39
CA ARG A 65 -5.44 12.97 3.69
C ARG A 65 -5.74 13.73 4.98
N HIS A 66 -7.03 13.98 5.27
CA HIS A 66 -7.45 14.59 6.53
C HIS A 66 -7.02 13.74 7.72
N ARG A 67 -7.13 12.41 7.59
CA ARG A 67 -6.80 11.47 8.65
C ARG A 67 -5.29 11.24 8.84
N LEU A 68 -4.54 11.11 7.74
CA LEU A 68 -3.12 10.73 7.74
C LEU A 68 -2.16 11.93 7.77
N GLY A 69 -2.59 13.09 7.23
CA GLY A 69 -1.69 14.21 6.98
C GLY A 69 -0.73 13.98 5.81
N ASP A 70 0.40 14.69 5.79
CA ASP A 70 1.34 14.68 4.67
C ASP A 70 2.63 13.91 4.97
N TYR A 71 2.80 13.38 6.17
CA TYR A 71 3.99 12.62 6.56
C TYR A 71 3.72 11.68 7.73
N VAL A 72 4.57 10.69 7.88
CA VAL A 72 4.66 9.80 9.04
C VAL A 72 6.10 9.79 9.54
N GLN A 73 6.32 9.62 10.85
CA GLN A 73 7.66 9.53 11.42
C GLN A 73 8.24 8.12 11.23
N ASP A 74 9.55 8.03 10.91
CA ASP A 74 10.22 6.74 10.85
C ASP A 74 10.34 6.17 12.28
N PRO A 75 9.71 5.00 12.58
CA PRO A 75 9.66 4.44 13.92
C PRO A 75 11.04 4.09 14.49
N VAL A 76 12.02 3.77 13.65
CA VAL A 76 13.38 3.46 14.11
C VAL A 76 14.08 4.70 14.63
N TYR A 77 13.80 5.86 14.08
CA TYR A 77 14.37 7.13 14.56
C TYR A 77 13.57 7.70 15.73
N LEU A 78 12.25 7.48 15.75
CA LEU A 78 11.37 7.95 16.81
C LEU A 78 11.72 7.30 18.17
N TYR A 79 12.01 6.00 18.17
CA TYR A 79 12.29 5.24 19.39
C TYR A 79 13.78 5.15 19.76
N ARG A 80 14.67 5.80 19.01
CA ARG A 80 16.05 5.95 19.45
C ARG A 80 16.14 7.06 20.48
N ASN A 81 16.56 6.72 21.70
CA ASN A 81 16.95 7.69 22.72
C ASN A 81 18.25 8.36 22.27
N PHE A 82 18.15 9.47 21.56
CA PHE A 82 19.29 10.36 21.34
C PHE A 82 19.36 11.36 22.50
N ASP A 83 20.57 11.86 22.77
CA ASP A 83 20.83 12.87 23.78
C ASP A 83 19.79 14.00 23.76
N PRO A 84 19.24 14.40 24.94
CA PRO A 84 18.17 15.41 25.03
C PRO A 84 18.50 16.78 24.39
N GLY A 85 19.77 17.04 24.13
CA GLY A 85 20.23 18.32 23.55
C GLY A 85 20.06 18.44 22.03
N ASN A 86 19.65 17.39 21.29
CA ASN A 86 19.69 17.39 19.83
C ASN A 86 18.35 16.95 19.21
N VAL A 87 17.27 17.63 19.55
CA VAL A 87 15.89 17.34 19.14
C VAL A 87 15.73 17.28 17.61
N HIS A 88 16.52 18.02 16.86
CA HIS A 88 16.43 18.07 15.40
C HIS A 88 16.86 16.78 14.68
N TYR A 89 17.67 15.93 15.30
CA TYR A 89 18.12 14.66 14.71
C TYR A 89 17.22 13.47 15.02
N GLN A 90 16.24 13.63 15.88
CA GLN A 90 15.39 12.54 16.36
C GLN A 90 14.22 12.24 15.43
N ARG A 91 13.78 13.21 14.62
CA ARG A 91 12.60 13.09 13.75
C ARG A 91 13.02 12.93 12.30
N LYS A 92 12.57 11.86 11.67
CA LYS A 92 12.75 11.64 10.24
C LYS A 92 11.40 11.48 9.58
N PRO A 93 10.81 12.56 9.06
CA PRO A 93 9.54 12.50 8.38
C PRO A 93 9.67 11.72 7.06
N ILE A 94 8.74 10.82 6.83
CA ILE A 94 8.55 10.11 5.58
C ILE A 94 7.36 10.76 4.89
N PRO A 95 7.54 11.46 3.76
CA PRO A 95 6.44 12.15 3.09
C PRO A 95 5.44 11.16 2.49
N ILE A 96 4.16 11.52 2.58
CA ILE A 96 3.03 10.80 2.00
C ILE A 96 2.56 11.58 0.78
N GLN A 97 2.50 10.90 -0.36
CA GLN A 97 2.01 11.43 -1.63
C GLN A 97 0.67 10.78 -1.97
N TYR A 98 -0.31 11.60 -2.34
CA TYR A 98 -1.63 11.14 -2.72
C TYR A 98 -1.76 11.22 -4.24
N VAL A 99 -2.03 10.08 -4.87
CA VAL A 99 -2.08 9.95 -6.32
C VAL A 99 -3.47 9.54 -6.75
N PRO A 100 -4.22 10.43 -7.40
CA PRO A 100 -5.51 10.07 -7.96
C PRO A 100 -5.32 9.19 -9.19
N ILE A 101 -6.15 8.16 -9.34
CA ILE A 101 -6.19 7.39 -10.58
C ILE A 101 -6.74 8.27 -11.70
N HIS A 102 -6.06 8.24 -12.85
CA HIS A 102 -6.50 8.97 -14.01
C HIS A 102 -7.93 8.55 -14.43
N PRO A 103 -8.86 9.48 -14.72
CA PRO A 103 -10.26 9.15 -15.08
C PRO A 103 -10.40 8.10 -16.19
N LYS A 104 -9.51 8.13 -17.20
CA LYS A 104 -9.50 7.12 -18.26
C LYS A 104 -9.16 5.71 -17.79
N ASP A 105 -8.50 5.55 -16.64
CA ASP A 105 -8.15 4.25 -16.10
C ASP A 105 -9.23 3.72 -15.15
N ARG A 106 -10.08 4.57 -14.57
CA ARG A 106 -11.19 4.16 -13.71
C ARG A 106 -12.15 3.21 -14.41
N ASP A 107 -12.50 3.52 -15.68
CA ASP A 107 -13.44 2.72 -16.46
C ASP A 107 -12.82 1.49 -17.12
N ARG A 108 -11.50 1.37 -17.13
CA ARG A 108 -10.78 0.39 -17.96
C ARG A 108 -9.87 -0.56 -17.21
N ARG A 109 -9.41 -0.17 -16.00
CA ARG A 109 -8.39 -0.90 -15.25
C ARG A 109 -8.53 -0.67 -13.75
N ASP A 110 -9.74 -0.59 -13.26
CA ASP A 110 -9.98 -0.33 -11.85
C ASP A 110 -9.78 -1.60 -11.03
N CYS A 111 -8.54 -1.87 -10.66
CA CYS A 111 -8.17 -2.97 -9.79
C CYS A 111 -6.95 -2.63 -8.92
N LEU A 112 -6.83 -3.27 -7.76
CA LEU A 112 -5.72 -3.05 -6.82
C LEU A 112 -4.34 -3.28 -7.44
N ALA A 113 -4.22 -4.30 -8.29
CA ALA A 113 -2.97 -4.59 -8.97
C ALA A 113 -2.55 -3.43 -9.92
N TRP A 114 -3.51 -2.84 -10.63
CA TRP A 114 -3.24 -1.65 -11.45
C TRP A 114 -2.85 -0.47 -10.58
N SER A 115 -3.56 -0.23 -9.47
CA SER A 115 -3.25 0.85 -8.54
C SER A 115 -1.85 0.73 -7.96
N ALA A 116 -1.40 -0.48 -7.61
CA ALA A 116 -0.04 -0.71 -7.16
C ALA A 116 1.00 -0.36 -8.23
N LEU A 117 0.79 -0.80 -9.49
CA LEU A 117 1.67 -0.48 -10.61
C LEU A 117 1.61 1.00 -10.99
N TYR A 118 0.43 1.62 -10.92
CA TYR A 118 0.26 3.05 -11.21
C TYR A 118 1.00 3.91 -10.18
N GLY A 119 0.91 3.58 -8.89
CA GLY A 119 1.66 4.23 -7.82
C GLY A 119 3.17 4.14 -8.02
N ALA A 120 3.67 2.96 -8.39
CA ALA A 120 5.09 2.77 -8.71
C ALA A 120 5.53 3.62 -9.92
N GLN A 121 4.71 3.69 -10.96
CA GLN A 121 4.97 4.53 -12.12
C GLN A 121 4.99 6.01 -11.76
N ALA A 122 4.02 6.47 -10.96
CA ALA A 122 3.94 7.87 -10.52
C ALA A 122 5.17 8.24 -9.69
N ALA A 123 5.57 7.38 -8.75
CA ALA A 123 6.78 7.57 -7.95
C ALA A 123 8.04 7.67 -8.81
N TYR A 124 8.20 6.78 -9.77
CA TYR A 124 9.34 6.81 -10.70
C TYR A 124 9.41 8.11 -11.51
N TRP A 125 8.30 8.47 -12.19
CA TRP A 125 8.26 9.66 -13.04
C TRP A 125 8.49 10.95 -12.28
N THR A 126 7.88 11.09 -11.10
CA THR A 126 8.07 12.28 -10.26
C THR A 126 9.52 12.37 -9.79
N SER A 127 10.10 11.26 -9.35
CA SER A 127 11.47 11.23 -8.87
C SER A 127 12.48 11.58 -9.94
N ILE A 128 12.36 11.04 -11.15
CA ILE A 128 13.30 11.29 -12.26
C ILE A 128 13.27 12.75 -12.74
N GLN A 129 12.10 13.39 -12.64
CA GLN A 129 11.98 14.83 -12.98
C GLN A 129 12.70 15.73 -11.98
N ILE A 130 12.77 15.32 -10.71
CA ILE A 130 13.46 16.07 -9.67
C ILE A 130 14.97 15.78 -9.73
N SER A 131 15.33 14.50 -9.69
CA SER A 131 16.72 14.05 -9.76
C SER A 131 16.81 12.54 -10.01
N ARG A 132 17.74 12.14 -10.88
CA ARG A 132 18.03 10.71 -11.11
C ARG A 132 18.48 9.96 -9.86
N TRP A 133 19.06 10.65 -8.90
CA TRP A 133 19.51 10.05 -7.63
C TRP A 133 18.34 9.69 -6.69
N LEU A 134 17.14 10.22 -6.94
CA LEU A 134 15.93 9.97 -6.18
C LEU A 134 15.06 8.88 -6.81
N THR A 135 15.47 8.30 -7.94
CA THR A 135 14.71 7.21 -8.57
C THR A 135 14.62 6.01 -7.63
N PRO A 136 13.42 5.42 -7.50
CA PRO A 136 13.25 4.24 -6.67
C PRO A 136 14.01 3.03 -7.22
N ASP A 137 14.77 2.36 -6.38
CA ASP A 137 15.41 1.08 -6.73
C ASP A 137 14.43 -0.08 -6.55
N LYS A 138 13.51 0.05 -5.60
CA LYS A 138 12.59 -1.00 -5.18
C LYS A 138 11.31 -0.42 -4.61
N TYR A 139 10.22 -1.14 -4.79
CA TYR A 139 8.90 -0.78 -4.31
C TYR A 139 8.43 -1.80 -3.27
N TYR A 140 7.85 -1.32 -2.18
CA TYR A 140 7.16 -2.12 -1.18
C TYR A 140 5.66 -1.85 -1.28
N VAL A 141 4.83 -2.88 -1.47
CA VAL A 141 3.38 -2.74 -1.53
C VAL A 141 2.76 -3.19 -0.22
N SER A 142 1.94 -2.34 0.37
CA SER A 142 1.13 -2.64 1.55
C SER A 142 -0.35 -2.48 1.22
N PHE A 143 -1.16 -3.43 1.64
CA PHE A 143 -2.61 -3.42 1.40
C PHE A 143 -3.38 -3.13 2.69
N PRO A 144 -4.30 -2.15 2.71
CA PRO A 144 -5.14 -1.87 3.88
C PRO A 144 -6.02 -3.05 4.31
N TYR A 145 -6.33 -3.93 3.37
CA TYR A 145 -7.28 -5.04 3.56
C TYR A 145 -6.72 -6.28 4.24
N GLY A 146 -5.40 -6.34 4.41
CA GLY A 146 -4.73 -7.38 5.20
C GLY A 146 -4.29 -6.84 6.56
N VAL A 147 -4.75 -7.43 7.65
CA VAL A 147 -4.44 -6.98 9.01
C VAL A 147 -3.50 -7.96 9.71
N TYR A 148 -2.39 -7.45 10.19
CA TYR A 148 -1.35 -8.11 10.96
C TYR A 148 -0.51 -7.06 11.69
N ASN A 149 0.35 -7.46 12.62
CA ASN A 149 1.21 -6.51 13.33
C ASN A 149 2.33 -5.97 12.40
N PRO A 150 2.31 -4.67 12.04
CA PRO A 150 3.30 -4.08 11.15
C PRO A 150 4.68 -3.88 11.79
N GLU A 151 4.81 -3.95 13.11
CA GLU A 151 6.08 -3.72 13.82
C GLU A 151 7.13 -4.79 13.54
N LEU A 152 6.69 -5.99 13.24
CA LEU A 152 7.52 -7.12 12.81
C LEU A 152 8.50 -6.73 11.68
N LEU A 153 8.10 -5.85 10.78
CA LEU A 153 8.94 -5.46 9.64
C LEU A 153 10.20 -4.66 10.02
N ARG A 154 10.28 -4.14 11.25
CA ARG A 154 11.49 -3.44 11.73
C ARG A 154 12.72 -4.34 11.70
N GLU A 155 12.55 -5.58 12.08
CA GLU A 155 13.63 -6.59 12.13
C GLU A 155 14.07 -7.01 10.73
N HIS A 156 13.13 -7.01 9.76
CA HIS A 156 13.34 -7.45 8.38
C HIS A 156 13.73 -6.32 7.41
N ARG A 157 14.03 -5.11 7.90
CA ARG A 157 14.41 -3.98 7.02
C ARG A 157 15.59 -4.28 6.09
N LYS A 158 16.53 -5.13 6.50
CA LYS A 158 17.68 -5.53 5.70
C LYS A 158 17.25 -6.43 4.55
N ASP A 159 16.37 -7.38 4.84
CA ASP A 159 15.83 -8.34 3.86
C ASP A 159 14.94 -7.64 2.85
N ILE A 160 14.08 -6.73 3.30
CA ILE A 160 13.22 -5.89 2.45
C ILE A 160 14.06 -5.05 1.49
N LYS A 161 15.20 -4.51 1.94
CA LYS A 161 16.13 -3.69 1.14
C LYS A 161 17.17 -4.51 0.37
N SER A 162 17.17 -5.82 0.48
CA SER A 162 18.06 -6.70 -0.31
C SER A 162 17.72 -6.63 -1.80
N ASP A 163 18.58 -7.15 -2.67
CA ASP A 163 18.32 -7.24 -4.11
C ASP A 163 17.23 -8.25 -4.45
N LYS A 164 16.97 -9.19 -3.55
CA LYS A 164 15.97 -10.23 -3.69
C LYS A 164 14.55 -9.68 -3.43
N THR A 165 13.55 -10.25 -4.06
CA THR A 165 12.14 -9.97 -3.75
C THR A 165 11.84 -10.44 -2.34
N PHE A 166 11.12 -9.62 -1.59
CA PHE A 166 10.65 -9.92 -0.24
C PHE A 166 9.15 -10.20 -0.28
N PHE A 167 8.70 -11.21 0.47
CA PHE A 167 7.29 -11.57 0.59
C PHE A 167 6.91 -11.80 2.05
N LEU A 168 5.72 -11.34 2.42
CA LEU A 168 5.04 -11.83 3.61
C LEU A 168 4.20 -13.05 3.23
N SER A 169 4.14 -14.02 4.13
CA SER A 169 3.33 -15.21 3.99
C SER A 169 2.51 -15.48 5.25
N HIS A 170 1.39 -16.17 5.07
CA HIS A 170 0.60 -16.71 6.18
C HIS A 170 0.02 -18.06 5.78
N LYS A 171 0.33 -19.10 6.54
CA LYS A 171 -0.06 -20.49 6.24
C LYS A 171 0.33 -20.91 4.81
N GLY A 172 1.54 -20.53 4.40
CA GLY A 172 2.08 -20.81 3.09
C GLY A 172 1.47 -20.02 1.93
N LYS A 173 0.52 -19.11 2.19
CA LYS A 173 -0.07 -18.24 1.19
C LYS A 173 0.61 -16.88 1.16
N THR A 174 0.67 -16.27 -0.02
CA THR A 174 1.30 -14.99 -0.30
C THR A 174 0.38 -14.13 -1.20
N ILE A 175 0.87 -12.99 -1.66
CA ILE A 175 0.21 -12.18 -2.69
C ILE A 175 -0.06 -12.97 -3.98
N LYS A 176 0.74 -14.01 -4.28
CA LYS A 176 0.53 -14.88 -5.46
C LYS A 176 -0.77 -15.66 -5.40
N ASP A 177 -1.27 -15.88 -4.20
CA ASP A 177 -2.52 -16.60 -3.93
C ASP A 177 -3.70 -15.65 -3.75
N GLY A 178 -3.49 -14.34 -4.05
CA GLY A 178 -4.51 -13.31 -3.94
C GLY A 178 -4.70 -12.73 -2.53
N GLU A 179 -3.84 -13.09 -1.56
CA GLU A 179 -3.93 -12.55 -0.21
C GLU A 179 -3.33 -11.14 -0.13
N TYR A 180 -3.90 -10.29 0.73
CA TYR A 180 -3.45 -8.91 0.93
C TYR A 180 -2.21 -8.83 1.82
N LEU A 181 -1.14 -9.45 1.37
CA LEU A 181 0.14 -9.55 2.09
C LEU A 181 1.19 -8.66 1.42
N GLY A 182 2.00 -7.99 2.25
CA GLY A 182 3.04 -7.09 1.77
C GLY A 182 4.13 -7.82 0.98
N PHE A 183 4.63 -7.20 -0.07
CA PHE A 183 5.73 -7.73 -0.88
C PHE A 183 6.53 -6.61 -1.54
N THR A 184 7.67 -6.97 -2.13
CA THR A 184 8.48 -6.02 -2.89
C THR A 184 8.63 -6.44 -4.34
N PHE A 185 8.85 -5.46 -5.21
CA PHE A 185 9.27 -5.67 -6.60
C PHE A 185 10.24 -4.57 -7.04
N ASN A 186 11.06 -4.87 -8.05
CA ASN A 186 11.98 -3.95 -8.68
C ASN A 186 11.46 -3.46 -10.05
N GLU A 187 12.27 -2.66 -10.76
CA GLU A 187 11.90 -2.12 -12.08
C GLU A 187 11.64 -3.21 -13.13
N GLU A 188 12.46 -4.26 -13.17
CA GLU A 188 12.30 -5.36 -14.14
C GLU A 188 10.97 -6.08 -13.95
N GLN A 189 10.63 -6.35 -12.70
CA GLN A 189 9.36 -6.99 -12.33
C GLN A 189 8.18 -6.08 -12.61
N PHE A 190 8.32 -4.78 -12.36
CA PHE A 190 7.31 -3.78 -12.73
C PHE A 190 6.99 -3.82 -14.22
N ILE A 191 8.01 -3.82 -15.09
CA ILE A 191 7.84 -3.89 -16.54
C ILE A 191 7.11 -5.19 -16.93
N LYS A 192 7.48 -6.32 -16.31
CA LYS A 192 6.85 -7.61 -16.55
C LYS A 192 5.37 -7.59 -16.16
N TYR A 193 5.05 -7.21 -14.92
CA TYR A 193 3.66 -7.16 -14.44
C TYR A 193 2.78 -6.21 -15.27
N ARG A 194 3.31 -5.05 -15.62
CA ARG A 194 2.61 -4.10 -16.48
C ARG A 194 2.33 -4.67 -17.86
N LYS A 195 3.29 -5.41 -18.44
CA LYS A 195 3.13 -6.07 -19.75
C LYS A 195 2.08 -7.18 -19.68
N ASP A 196 2.11 -7.98 -18.61
CA ASP A 196 1.16 -9.08 -18.41
C ASP A 196 -0.26 -8.55 -18.20
N LEU A 197 -0.43 -7.51 -17.41
CA LEU A 197 -1.72 -6.85 -17.19
C LEU A 197 -2.26 -6.25 -18.49
N ARG A 198 -1.40 -5.61 -19.30
CA ARG A 198 -1.81 -5.09 -20.62
C ARG A 198 -2.25 -6.19 -21.58
N LYS A 199 -1.54 -7.29 -21.64
CA LYS A 199 -1.90 -8.43 -22.49
C LYS A 199 -3.26 -9.01 -22.11
N LYS A 200 -3.51 -9.20 -20.81
CA LYS A 200 -4.79 -9.70 -20.30
C LYS A 200 -5.92 -8.70 -20.50
N GLY A 201 -5.65 -7.38 -20.40
CA GLY A 201 -6.63 -6.32 -20.55
C GLY A 201 -6.97 -5.97 -22.01
N THR A 202 -6.20 -6.44 -23.00
CA THR A 202 -6.38 -6.08 -24.42
C THR A 202 -6.91 -7.28 -25.18
N SER A 203 -8.21 -7.48 -25.16
CA SER A 203 -8.88 -8.40 -26.05
C SER A 203 -9.19 -7.67 -27.37
N SER A 204 -8.47 -7.99 -28.44
CA SER A 204 -8.72 -7.41 -29.76
C SER A 204 -9.75 -8.20 -30.55
N HIS A 205 -10.10 -9.39 -30.10
CA HIS A 205 -11.07 -10.30 -30.75
C HIS A 205 -11.92 -10.98 -29.67
N ALA A 206 -13.18 -11.17 -29.99
CA ALA A 206 -14.10 -11.99 -29.20
C ALA A 206 -14.76 -13.05 -30.07
N LEU A 207 -15.04 -14.21 -29.48
CA LEU A 207 -15.90 -15.22 -30.08
C LEU A 207 -17.34 -14.73 -30.02
N ILE A 208 -17.93 -14.43 -31.18
CA ILE A 208 -19.35 -14.08 -31.32
C ILE A 208 -19.99 -15.22 -32.16
N GLY A 209 -20.62 -16.15 -31.47
CA GLY A 209 -21.02 -17.42 -32.05
C GLY A 209 -19.79 -18.31 -32.32
N GLU A 210 -19.68 -18.87 -33.51
CA GLU A 210 -18.52 -19.70 -33.92
C GLU A 210 -17.39 -18.87 -34.62
N GLU A 211 -17.60 -17.58 -34.86
CA GLU A 211 -16.64 -16.72 -35.54
C GLU A 211 -15.86 -15.81 -34.60
N LEU A 212 -14.54 -15.74 -34.84
CA LEU A 212 -13.64 -14.82 -34.15
C LEU A 212 -13.75 -13.43 -34.80
N LYS A 213 -14.55 -12.53 -34.20
CA LYS A 213 -14.74 -11.17 -34.71
C LYS A 213 -13.83 -10.18 -34.02
N ARG A 214 -13.32 -9.22 -34.78
CA ARG A 214 -12.53 -8.12 -34.23
C ARG A 214 -13.45 -7.16 -33.49
N LEU A 215 -13.15 -6.91 -32.22
CA LEU A 215 -13.90 -5.97 -31.41
C LEU A 215 -13.71 -4.53 -31.90
N PRO A 216 -14.78 -3.70 -31.82
CA PRO A 216 -14.67 -2.27 -32.04
C PRO A 216 -13.60 -1.63 -31.12
N PRO A 217 -13.00 -0.48 -31.51
CA PRO A 217 -11.99 0.20 -30.71
C PRO A 217 -12.45 0.52 -29.29
N GLU A 218 -13.74 0.78 -29.10
CA GLU A 218 -14.37 1.10 -27.81
C GLU A 218 -14.46 -0.11 -26.88
N GLU A 219 -14.64 -1.30 -27.41
CA GLU A 219 -14.70 -2.55 -26.65
C GLU A 219 -13.34 -3.19 -26.37
N LYS A 220 -12.28 -2.78 -27.09
CA LYS A 220 -10.91 -3.25 -26.83
C LYS A 220 -10.38 -2.93 -25.44
N TRP A 221 -11.02 -2.01 -24.76
CA TRP A 221 -10.63 -1.48 -23.48
C TRP A 221 -11.74 -1.63 -22.44
N SER A 222 -12.51 -2.70 -22.51
CA SER A 222 -13.53 -2.95 -21.51
C SER A 222 -12.91 -2.93 -20.10
N ALA A 223 -13.63 -2.33 -19.15
CA ALA A 223 -13.29 -2.35 -17.75
C ALA A 223 -13.09 -3.80 -17.32
N ARG A 224 -11.91 -4.11 -16.79
CA ARG A 224 -11.60 -5.45 -16.32
C ARG A 224 -11.00 -5.36 -14.94
N TYR A 225 -11.67 -6.04 -14.07
CA TYR A 225 -11.16 -6.34 -12.75
C TYR A 225 -10.19 -7.53 -12.87
N PHE A 226 -8.98 -7.35 -12.36
CA PHE A 226 -7.99 -8.40 -12.23
C PHE A 226 -7.75 -8.65 -10.75
N SER A 227 -7.84 -9.90 -10.34
CA SER A 227 -7.43 -10.32 -9.01
C SER A 227 -5.90 -10.22 -8.85
N LEU A 228 -5.43 -10.17 -7.61
CA LEU A 228 -4.01 -10.01 -7.32
C LEU A 228 -3.17 -11.19 -7.81
N ASP A 229 -3.69 -12.41 -7.68
CA ASP A 229 -3.06 -13.64 -8.16
C ASP A 229 -2.92 -13.66 -9.70
N GLU A 230 -3.89 -13.13 -10.43
CA GLU A 230 -3.81 -13.03 -11.89
C GLU A 230 -2.65 -12.15 -12.38
N VAL A 231 -2.28 -11.13 -11.61
CA VAL A 231 -1.21 -10.18 -11.98
C VAL A 231 0.12 -10.57 -11.34
N PHE A 232 0.11 -10.89 -10.05
CA PHE A 232 1.32 -11.17 -9.28
C PHE A 232 1.62 -12.66 -9.12
N GLY A 233 0.76 -13.55 -9.59
CA GLY A 233 0.96 -15.01 -9.55
C GLY A 233 2.24 -15.48 -10.23
N SER A 234 2.75 -14.72 -11.24
CA SER A 234 4.02 -14.99 -11.89
C SER A 234 5.25 -14.46 -11.13
N ALA A 235 5.08 -13.91 -9.93
CA ALA A 235 6.19 -13.43 -9.11
C ALA A 235 7.12 -14.58 -8.70
N ILE A 236 8.43 -14.34 -8.80
CA ILE A 236 9.43 -15.31 -8.38
C ILE A 236 9.66 -15.14 -6.88
N ILE A 237 9.35 -16.17 -6.11
CA ILE A 237 9.60 -16.21 -4.67
C ILE A 237 11.02 -16.76 -4.44
N ASP A 238 11.83 -16.01 -3.72
CA ASP A 238 13.04 -16.53 -3.13
C ASP A 238 12.69 -17.00 -1.70
N GLU A 239 12.75 -18.30 -1.46
CA GLU A 239 12.37 -18.91 -0.17
C GLU A 239 13.15 -18.33 1.02
N GLN A 240 14.37 -17.85 0.78
CA GLN A 240 15.20 -17.21 1.81
C GLN A 240 14.71 -15.82 2.22
N ASN A 241 13.79 -15.22 1.46
CA ASN A 241 13.32 -13.85 1.68
C ASN A 241 11.79 -13.79 1.89
N VAL A 242 11.24 -14.84 2.44
CA VAL A 242 9.83 -14.97 2.84
C VAL A 242 9.75 -14.93 4.36
N VAL A 243 8.87 -14.10 4.90
CA VAL A 243 8.61 -13.99 6.34
C VAL A 243 7.20 -14.45 6.62
N GLU A 244 7.09 -15.51 7.43
CA GLU A 244 5.81 -16.04 7.87
C GLU A 244 5.23 -15.21 9.01
N LEU A 245 3.98 -14.76 8.82
CA LEU A 245 3.26 -14.00 9.82
C LEU A 245 2.65 -14.92 10.88
N PRO A 246 2.76 -14.58 12.18
CA PRO A 246 2.16 -15.37 13.26
C PRO A 246 0.62 -15.37 13.20
N TRP A 247 0.03 -14.30 12.67
CA TRP A 247 -1.40 -14.18 12.44
C TRP A 247 -1.68 -13.16 11.31
N TYR A 248 -2.81 -13.35 10.64
CA TYR A 248 -3.28 -12.52 9.55
C TYR A 248 -4.80 -12.62 9.43
N HIS A 249 -5.44 -11.48 9.16
CA HIS A 249 -6.87 -11.40 8.84
C HIS A 249 -7.09 -10.62 7.57
N ASN A 250 -7.89 -11.17 6.67
CA ASN A 250 -8.36 -10.47 5.47
C ASN A 250 -9.67 -9.76 5.83
N ILE A 251 -9.65 -8.43 5.85
CA ILE A 251 -10.81 -7.57 6.19
C ILE A 251 -11.47 -6.92 4.96
N GLY A 252 -11.12 -7.31 3.75
CA GLY A 252 -11.70 -6.81 2.51
C GLY A 252 -13.16 -7.25 2.29
N SER A 253 -13.80 -7.88 3.28
CA SER A 253 -15.21 -8.24 3.28
C SER A 253 -15.80 -8.13 4.68
N TRP A 254 -17.11 -7.92 4.77
CA TRP A 254 -17.82 -7.88 6.06
C TRP A 254 -17.59 -9.13 6.91
N LYS A 255 -17.60 -10.31 6.28
CA LYS A 255 -17.32 -11.58 6.95
C LYS A 255 -15.92 -11.61 7.55
N GLY A 256 -14.93 -11.13 6.80
CA GLY A 256 -13.54 -11.05 7.25
C GLY A 256 -13.36 -10.05 8.40
N LEU A 257 -13.94 -8.86 8.29
CA LEU A 257 -13.92 -7.86 9.35
C LEU A 257 -14.57 -8.36 10.63
N ARG A 258 -15.74 -8.99 10.52
CA ARG A 258 -16.44 -9.60 11.68
C ARG A 258 -15.58 -10.66 12.36
N SER A 259 -14.89 -11.49 11.58
CA SER A 259 -13.98 -12.51 12.11
C SER A 259 -12.78 -11.87 12.83
N PHE A 260 -12.25 -10.77 12.29
CA PHE A 260 -11.16 -10.03 12.92
C PHE A 260 -11.61 -9.38 14.23
N LEU A 261 -12.73 -8.66 14.24
CA LEU A 261 -13.25 -7.99 15.45
C LEU A 261 -13.66 -8.98 16.57
N GLY A 262 -14.00 -10.23 16.22
CA GLY A 262 -14.24 -11.31 17.18
C GLY A 262 -12.96 -12.01 17.66
N SER A 263 -11.79 -11.62 17.20
CA SER A 263 -10.50 -12.17 17.63
C SER A 263 -9.86 -11.31 18.72
N ASP A 264 -8.91 -11.91 19.47
CA ASP A 264 -8.12 -11.21 20.48
C ASP A 264 -6.95 -10.40 19.87
N LYS A 265 -6.96 -10.15 18.54
CA LYS A 265 -5.84 -9.56 17.79
C LYS A 265 -6.07 -8.09 17.42
N ILE A 266 -6.68 -7.32 18.32
CA ILE A 266 -6.89 -5.89 18.12
C ILE A 266 -5.54 -5.18 18.17
N LEU A 267 -5.31 -4.32 17.17
CA LEU A 267 -4.11 -3.51 17.09
C LEU A 267 -4.29 -2.19 17.86
N GLU A 268 -3.25 -1.78 18.56
CA GLU A 268 -3.19 -0.46 19.16
C GLU A 268 -2.68 0.57 18.12
N ARG A 269 -3.28 1.75 18.16
CA ARG A 269 -2.80 2.86 17.33
C ARG A 269 -1.42 3.28 17.81
N PRO A 270 -0.44 3.46 16.92
CA PRO A 270 0.84 4.05 17.27
C PRO A 270 0.68 5.43 17.92
N SER A 271 1.70 5.87 18.66
CA SER A 271 1.67 7.19 19.31
C SER A 271 1.35 8.31 18.31
N ARG A 272 0.73 9.39 18.80
CA ARG A 272 0.42 10.58 17.98
C ARG A 272 1.66 11.17 17.32
N ASP A 273 2.81 11.07 17.95
CA ASP A 273 4.08 11.53 17.40
C ASP A 273 4.49 10.81 16.13
N MET A 274 4.02 9.58 15.91
CA MET A 274 4.29 8.82 14.70
C MET A 274 3.34 9.19 13.56
N LEU A 275 2.03 9.26 13.85
CA LEU A 275 0.98 9.59 12.91
C LEU A 275 0.46 11.01 13.22
N SER A 276 1.08 12.01 12.64
CA SER A 276 0.69 13.41 12.83
C SER A 276 -0.43 13.76 11.86
N ALA A 277 -1.65 13.86 12.35
CA ALA A 277 -2.73 14.47 11.60
C ALA A 277 -2.59 16.00 11.65
N LYS A 278 -2.39 16.65 10.49
CA LYS A 278 -2.36 18.12 10.43
C LYS A 278 -3.65 18.71 11.00
N GLY A 279 -3.52 19.51 12.04
CA GLY A 279 -4.59 20.35 12.59
C GLY A 279 -5.20 19.88 13.91
N LEU A 280 -5.10 18.62 14.29
CA LEU A 280 -5.56 18.15 15.61
C LEU A 280 -4.57 18.50 16.72
N ASP A 281 -3.27 18.56 16.41
CA ASP A 281 -2.22 18.90 17.36
C ASP A 281 -2.33 20.37 17.85
N LYS A 282 -2.86 21.27 17.00
CA LYS A 282 -3.07 22.68 17.37
C LYS A 282 -4.30 22.92 18.24
N LEU A 283 -5.29 22.02 18.21
CA LEU A 283 -6.48 22.13 19.06
C LEU A 283 -6.25 21.61 20.48
N GLY A 284 -5.24 20.73 20.66
CA GLY A 284 -4.84 20.26 22.00
C GLY A 284 -3.99 21.26 22.78
N GLU A 285 -3.18 22.08 22.10
CA GLU A 285 -2.33 23.09 22.76
C GLU A 285 -3.11 24.29 23.27
N PHE A 286 -4.33 24.56 22.77
CA PHE A 286 -5.16 25.66 23.23
C PHE A 286 -5.97 25.37 24.51
N ASN A 287 -6.08 24.12 24.93
CA ASN A 287 -6.86 23.75 26.11
C ASN A 287 -6.02 23.58 27.38
N ASP A 288 -4.69 23.57 27.29
CA ASP A 288 -3.81 23.39 28.47
C ASP A 288 -3.32 24.73 29.06
N GLU A 289 -3.60 25.88 28.41
CA GLU A 289 -3.23 27.21 28.93
C GLU A 289 -4.39 27.94 29.67
N GLU A 290 -5.59 27.34 29.77
CA GLU A 290 -6.76 27.94 30.48
C GLU A 290 -7.26 27.12 31.68
N GLN A 291 -6.40 26.34 32.33
CA GLN A 291 -6.76 25.72 33.61
C GLN A 291 -5.83 26.16 34.75
#